data_af7850ec636cd6b24d439968ea0087a9
#
_entry.id   af7850ec636cd6b24d439968ea0087a9
#
_cell.length_a   1.000
_cell.length_b   1.000
_cell.length_c   1.000
_cell.angle_alpha   90.00
_cell.angle_beta   90.00
_cell.angle_gamma   90.00
#
_symmetry.space_group_name_H-M   'P 1'
#
loop_
_entity.id
_entity.type
_entity.pdbx_description
1 polymer ?
#
loop_
_entity_poly.entity_id
_entity_poly.type
_entity_poly.pdbx_seq_one_letter_code
_entity_poly.pdbx_strand_id
1 'polypeptide(L)'
;MVVKWCKLSTSCLDDIFAWAESLSWVKEMSRCRQDTEWHSEGDVWTHTQMVCRQLHSLDDWSNLSPEEKTILVFTGLFHDSAKPLTSIVDPQNGRISSPKHAVQGEKLAREILRELGCDLVTREKITNLVRYHGRPAYLMERIDPAAEVARLSWLASNRLLYLFSLADHRGRVAKTADRSEIDLQCWKLMAEENNCFDKPFSFPNEQTRFHFFRNAGQNLHQIHHEDHRCTVTMMSGLPGSGKDTWLSDNRPDLPVVSLDKIRSELKIKPTEVQGEVVQKGRARCREFLRLKQSFAFNATNITARTRQRWVNLFTEYKARVEMIYIEPPMSKIMIQNSRRENPVPGKVICKLVSKCEPPKWNECHSLILVG
;
A
#
# COMPACT_ATOMS: atom_id res chain seq x y z
N MET A 1 -16.78 -6.89 -23.05
CA MET A 1 -17.49 -6.12 -21.98
C MET A 1 -16.54 -6.01 -20.81
N VAL A 2 -16.19 -4.79 -20.37
CA VAL A 2 -15.27 -4.61 -19.23
C VAL A 2 -16.01 -5.04 -17.96
N VAL A 3 -15.53 -6.10 -17.32
CA VAL A 3 -16.08 -6.57 -16.03
C VAL A 3 -15.78 -5.51 -14.98
N LYS A 4 -16.79 -5.11 -14.20
CA LYS A 4 -16.66 -4.12 -13.13
C LYS A 4 -16.45 -4.82 -11.79
N TRP A 5 -15.74 -4.15 -10.87
CA TRP A 5 -15.48 -4.62 -9.52
C TRP A 5 -16.73 -5.09 -8.78
N CYS A 6 -17.82 -4.31 -8.82
CA CYS A 6 -19.06 -4.63 -8.10
C CYS A 6 -19.68 -5.99 -8.50
N LYS A 7 -19.46 -6.45 -9.74
CA LYS A 7 -19.89 -7.77 -10.19
C LYS A 7 -18.88 -8.84 -9.73
N LEU A 8 -17.60 -8.58 -9.95
CA LEU A 8 -16.55 -9.55 -9.70
C LEU A 8 -16.37 -9.86 -8.20
N SER A 9 -16.50 -8.85 -7.34
CA SER A 9 -16.36 -8.99 -5.89
C SER A 9 -17.47 -9.82 -5.21
N THR A 10 -18.55 -10.08 -5.92
CA THR A 10 -19.69 -10.90 -5.48
C THR A 10 -19.83 -12.22 -6.24
N SER A 11 -18.94 -12.48 -7.19
CA SER A 11 -18.93 -13.72 -8.00
C SER A 11 -18.39 -14.90 -7.20
N CYS A 12 -18.79 -16.12 -7.59
CA CYS A 12 -18.17 -17.32 -7.05
C CYS A 12 -16.71 -17.47 -7.54
N LEU A 13 -15.96 -18.34 -6.91
CA LEU A 13 -14.54 -18.52 -7.21
C LEU A 13 -14.29 -18.97 -8.66
N ASP A 14 -15.13 -19.88 -9.18
CA ASP A 14 -14.98 -20.38 -10.53
C ASP A 14 -15.26 -19.29 -11.60
N ASP A 15 -16.23 -18.39 -11.36
CA ASP A 15 -16.46 -17.20 -12.21
C ASP A 15 -15.27 -16.23 -12.18
N ILE A 16 -14.64 -16.05 -11.01
CA ILE A 16 -13.43 -15.23 -10.86
C ILE A 16 -12.29 -15.85 -11.67
N PHE A 17 -12.10 -17.16 -11.59
CA PHE A 17 -11.07 -17.85 -12.36
C PHE A 17 -11.32 -17.78 -13.85
N ALA A 18 -12.56 -18.03 -14.31
CA ALA A 18 -12.94 -17.94 -15.74
C ALA A 18 -12.67 -16.53 -16.29
N TRP A 19 -12.96 -15.48 -15.52
CA TRP A 19 -12.60 -14.12 -15.89
C TRP A 19 -11.08 -13.94 -15.97
N ALA A 20 -10.35 -14.38 -14.94
CA ALA A 20 -8.90 -14.18 -14.82
C ALA A 20 -8.14 -14.89 -15.96
N GLU A 21 -8.51 -16.11 -16.33
CA GLU A 21 -7.87 -16.91 -17.39
C GLU A 21 -7.92 -16.23 -18.78
N SER A 22 -8.87 -15.33 -19.00
CA SER A 22 -8.93 -14.55 -20.22
C SER A 22 -7.82 -13.49 -20.33
N LEU A 23 -7.17 -13.14 -19.21
CA LEU A 23 -6.24 -12.02 -19.08
C LEU A 23 -4.79 -12.42 -19.39
N SER A 24 -4.02 -11.49 -19.95
CA SER A 24 -2.64 -11.75 -20.36
C SER A 24 -1.71 -12.10 -19.18
N TRP A 25 -1.84 -11.41 -18.06
CA TRP A 25 -0.98 -11.65 -16.90
C TRP A 25 -1.21 -13.04 -16.27
N VAL A 26 -2.43 -13.60 -16.35
CA VAL A 26 -2.71 -14.97 -15.89
C VAL A 26 -2.10 -15.99 -16.84
N LYS A 27 -2.16 -15.74 -18.17
CA LYS A 27 -1.48 -16.59 -19.14
C LYS A 27 0.04 -16.64 -18.92
N GLU A 28 0.64 -15.53 -18.48
CA GLU A 28 2.07 -15.53 -18.09
C GLU A 28 2.29 -16.32 -16.80
N MET A 29 1.36 -16.28 -15.82
CA MET A 29 1.43 -17.11 -14.62
C MET A 29 1.37 -18.61 -14.94
N SER A 30 0.51 -19.03 -15.88
CA SER A 30 0.41 -20.44 -16.33
C SER A 30 1.65 -20.94 -17.08
N ARG A 31 2.51 -20.05 -17.57
CA ARG A 31 3.79 -20.39 -18.20
C ARG A 31 4.96 -20.30 -17.24
N CYS A 32 4.77 -19.70 -16.08
CA CYS A 32 5.82 -19.46 -15.11
C CYS A 32 5.98 -20.69 -14.21
N ARG A 33 7.01 -21.48 -14.46
CA ARG A 33 7.38 -22.62 -13.61
C ARG A 33 7.91 -22.13 -12.26
N GLN A 34 7.71 -22.94 -11.24
CA GLN A 34 8.20 -22.71 -9.89
C GLN A 34 9.26 -23.75 -9.50
N ASP A 35 9.96 -23.51 -8.39
CA ASP A 35 10.93 -24.46 -7.85
C ASP A 35 10.20 -25.73 -7.40
N THR A 36 10.56 -26.89 -7.98
CA THR A 36 9.87 -28.16 -7.75
C THR A 36 10.05 -28.74 -6.35
N GLU A 37 10.97 -28.22 -5.57
CA GLU A 37 11.13 -28.58 -4.15
C GLU A 37 9.95 -28.07 -3.32
N TRP A 38 9.52 -26.84 -3.60
CA TRP A 38 8.49 -26.13 -2.83
C TRP A 38 7.13 -26.08 -3.52
N HIS A 39 7.09 -26.29 -4.84
CA HIS A 39 5.92 -26.17 -5.69
C HIS A 39 5.87 -27.30 -6.73
N SER A 40 5.64 -28.54 -6.27
CA SER A 40 5.52 -29.72 -7.16
C SER A 40 4.25 -29.68 -8.03
N GLU A 41 3.28 -28.79 -7.72
CA GLU A 41 2.08 -28.53 -8.51
C GLU A 41 2.38 -27.89 -9.86
N GLY A 42 3.55 -27.27 -10.06
CA GLY A 42 4.12 -26.89 -11.34
C GLY A 42 4.19 -25.38 -11.60
N ASP A 43 3.12 -24.75 -12.07
CA ASP A 43 3.12 -23.33 -12.45
C ASP A 43 2.43 -22.42 -11.43
N VAL A 44 2.66 -21.11 -11.57
CA VAL A 44 2.13 -20.10 -10.63
C VAL A 44 0.61 -20.02 -10.66
N TRP A 45 -0.04 -20.25 -11.80
CA TRP A 45 -1.51 -20.16 -11.88
C TRP A 45 -2.18 -21.36 -11.18
N THR A 46 -1.66 -22.57 -11.40
CA THR A 46 -2.11 -23.77 -10.70
C THR A 46 -2.02 -23.59 -9.19
N HIS A 47 -0.86 -23.13 -8.69
CA HIS A 47 -0.67 -22.80 -7.29
C HIS A 47 -1.69 -21.76 -6.80
N THR A 48 -1.87 -20.67 -7.53
CA THR A 48 -2.83 -19.59 -7.19
C THR A 48 -4.26 -20.12 -7.03
N GLN A 49 -4.71 -21.01 -7.93
CA GLN A 49 -6.02 -21.62 -7.82
C GLN A 49 -6.14 -22.52 -6.58
N MET A 50 -5.09 -23.28 -6.26
CA MET A 50 -5.04 -24.13 -5.07
C MET A 50 -5.12 -23.31 -3.79
N VAL A 51 -4.36 -22.20 -3.69
CA VAL A 51 -4.40 -21.28 -2.55
C VAL A 51 -5.80 -20.67 -2.39
N CYS A 52 -6.42 -20.18 -3.46
CA CYS A 52 -7.76 -19.63 -3.38
C CYS A 52 -8.82 -20.66 -2.95
N ARG A 53 -8.70 -21.91 -3.38
CA ARG A 53 -9.58 -22.99 -2.91
C ARG A 53 -9.32 -23.33 -1.45
N GLN A 54 -8.06 -23.33 -1.02
CA GLN A 54 -7.67 -23.63 0.35
C GLN A 54 -8.20 -22.57 1.34
N LEU A 55 -8.35 -21.29 0.93
CA LEU A 55 -9.00 -20.26 1.76
C LEU A 55 -10.40 -20.70 2.22
N HIS A 56 -11.19 -21.32 1.34
CA HIS A 56 -12.55 -21.79 1.65
C HIS A 56 -12.58 -22.99 2.59
N SER A 57 -11.47 -23.70 2.73
CA SER A 57 -11.31 -24.88 3.59
C SER A 57 -10.78 -24.52 4.99
N LEU A 58 -10.45 -23.26 5.25
CA LEU A 58 -10.02 -22.84 6.57
C LEU A 58 -11.18 -22.83 7.57
N ASP A 59 -10.97 -23.32 8.79
CA ASP A 59 -11.97 -23.35 9.86
C ASP A 59 -12.54 -21.95 10.14
N ASP A 60 -11.68 -20.94 10.09
CA ASP A 60 -12.06 -19.54 10.32
C ASP A 60 -12.87 -18.91 9.16
N TRP A 61 -12.98 -19.56 7.99
CA TRP A 61 -13.62 -19.00 6.82
C TRP A 61 -15.09 -18.62 7.05
N SER A 62 -15.84 -19.46 7.76
CA SER A 62 -17.25 -19.20 8.06
C SER A 62 -17.46 -17.93 8.89
N ASN A 63 -16.50 -17.58 9.75
CA ASN A 63 -16.52 -16.46 10.68
C ASN A 63 -16.08 -15.12 10.06
N LEU A 64 -15.59 -15.15 8.81
CA LEU A 64 -15.16 -13.94 8.11
C LEU A 64 -16.35 -13.17 7.54
N SER A 65 -16.29 -11.84 7.62
CA SER A 65 -17.22 -10.96 6.93
C SER A 65 -17.13 -11.11 5.40
N PRO A 66 -18.20 -10.76 4.64
CA PRO A 66 -18.14 -10.77 3.17
C PRO A 66 -16.99 -9.93 2.60
N GLU A 67 -16.68 -8.78 3.23
CA GLU A 67 -15.56 -7.93 2.84
C GLU A 67 -14.22 -8.65 3.03
N GLU A 68 -13.98 -9.28 4.18
CA GLU A 68 -12.75 -10.02 4.46
C GLU A 68 -12.56 -11.22 3.52
N LYS A 69 -13.64 -11.95 3.20
CA LYS A 69 -13.62 -13.03 2.21
C LYS A 69 -13.20 -12.52 0.85
N THR A 70 -13.78 -11.41 0.40
CA THR A 70 -13.41 -10.75 -0.86
C THR A 70 -11.94 -10.33 -0.85
N ILE A 71 -11.47 -9.69 0.22
CA ILE A 71 -10.08 -9.27 0.37
C ILE A 71 -9.14 -10.47 0.27
N LEU A 72 -9.42 -11.57 0.96
CA LEU A 72 -8.57 -12.77 0.94
C LEU A 72 -8.56 -13.47 -0.42
N VAL A 73 -9.70 -13.62 -1.08
CA VAL A 73 -9.78 -14.22 -2.43
C VAL A 73 -8.96 -13.41 -3.43
N PHE A 74 -9.11 -12.08 -3.45
CA PHE A 74 -8.33 -11.25 -4.36
C PHE A 74 -6.86 -11.12 -3.95
N THR A 75 -6.53 -11.24 -2.67
CA THR A 75 -5.14 -11.41 -2.24
C THR A 75 -4.57 -12.70 -2.81
N GLY A 76 -5.31 -13.82 -2.72
CA GLY A 76 -4.92 -15.09 -3.33
C GLY A 76 -4.69 -14.97 -4.83
N LEU A 77 -5.60 -14.32 -5.53
CA LEU A 77 -5.48 -14.12 -6.98
C LEU A 77 -4.21 -13.34 -7.39
N PHE A 78 -3.78 -12.37 -6.56
CA PHE A 78 -2.69 -11.45 -6.92
C PHE A 78 -1.36 -11.73 -6.22
N HIS A 79 -1.27 -12.55 -5.16
CA HIS A 79 -0.07 -12.64 -4.32
C HIS A 79 1.20 -12.94 -5.12
N ASP A 80 1.10 -13.84 -6.08
CA ASP A 80 2.18 -14.32 -6.93
C ASP A 80 2.12 -13.82 -8.38
N SER A 81 1.19 -12.93 -8.71
CA SER A 81 0.96 -12.43 -10.08
C SER A 81 2.19 -11.80 -10.74
N ALA A 82 3.16 -11.35 -9.97
CA ALA A 82 4.40 -10.78 -10.49
C ALA A 82 5.58 -11.76 -10.54
N LYS A 83 5.42 -13.04 -10.16
CA LYS A 83 6.48 -14.04 -10.33
C LYS A 83 6.97 -14.15 -11.78
N PRO A 84 6.12 -14.12 -12.83
CA PRO A 84 6.59 -14.11 -14.21
C PRO A 84 7.56 -13.00 -14.56
N LEU A 85 7.47 -11.85 -13.87
CA LEU A 85 8.34 -10.67 -14.11
C LEU A 85 9.64 -10.71 -13.29
N THR A 86 9.72 -11.59 -12.30
CA THR A 86 10.80 -11.55 -11.30
C THR A 86 11.53 -12.89 -11.12
N SER A 87 11.01 -13.97 -11.70
CA SER A 87 11.62 -15.29 -11.57
C SER A 87 12.97 -15.35 -12.29
N ILE A 88 13.94 -15.92 -11.61
CA ILE A 88 15.28 -16.18 -12.11
C ILE A 88 15.64 -17.65 -11.82
N VAL A 89 16.35 -18.25 -12.76
CA VAL A 89 16.90 -19.61 -12.61
C VAL A 89 18.36 -19.48 -12.24
N ASP A 90 18.76 -20.09 -11.14
CA ASP A 90 20.16 -20.19 -10.76
C ASP A 90 20.88 -21.13 -11.74
N PRO A 91 21.90 -20.66 -12.47
CA PRO A 91 22.60 -21.46 -13.47
C PRO A 91 23.44 -22.60 -12.87
N GLN A 92 23.75 -22.55 -11.57
CA GLN A 92 24.58 -23.56 -10.92
C GLN A 92 23.78 -24.78 -10.44
N ASN A 93 22.55 -24.57 -9.97
CA ASN A 93 21.76 -25.63 -9.34
C ASN A 93 20.35 -25.79 -9.95
N GLY A 94 19.98 -24.93 -10.92
CA GLY A 94 18.68 -24.96 -11.59
C GLY A 94 17.50 -24.49 -10.71
N ARG A 95 17.75 -24.01 -9.49
CA ARG A 95 16.71 -23.52 -8.59
C ARG A 95 16.05 -22.26 -9.11
N ILE A 96 14.73 -22.16 -8.88
CA ILE A 96 13.94 -21.00 -9.30
C ILE A 96 13.63 -20.16 -8.07
N SER A 97 13.96 -18.88 -8.14
CA SER A 97 13.58 -17.88 -7.13
C SER A 97 12.88 -16.67 -7.77
N SER A 98 12.06 -15.96 -7.03
CA SER A 98 11.30 -14.82 -7.53
C SER A 98 11.50 -13.59 -6.62
N PRO A 99 12.72 -12.97 -6.63
CA PRO A 99 13.02 -11.86 -5.74
C PRO A 99 12.11 -10.67 -6.02
N LYS A 100 11.62 -10.03 -4.95
CA LYS A 100 10.76 -8.83 -5.02
C LYS A 100 9.39 -9.04 -5.72
N HIS A 101 8.93 -10.28 -5.95
CA HIS A 101 7.61 -10.52 -6.54
C HIS A 101 6.49 -9.83 -5.76
N ALA A 102 6.49 -9.88 -4.43
CA ALA A 102 5.48 -9.22 -3.61
C ALA A 102 5.45 -7.69 -3.77
N VAL A 103 6.61 -7.05 -4.02
CA VAL A 103 6.69 -5.60 -4.32
C VAL A 103 6.09 -5.26 -5.67
N GLN A 104 6.39 -6.06 -6.68
CA GLN A 104 5.85 -5.87 -8.03
C GLN A 104 4.38 -6.29 -8.08
N GLY A 105 4.00 -7.36 -7.34
CA GLY A 105 2.62 -7.83 -7.21
C GLY A 105 1.71 -6.77 -6.58
N GLU A 106 2.17 -6.08 -5.53
CA GLU A 106 1.46 -4.92 -4.95
C GLU A 106 1.12 -3.87 -6.02
N LYS A 107 2.06 -3.54 -6.90
CA LYS A 107 1.87 -2.54 -7.96
C LYS A 107 0.91 -3.02 -9.03
N LEU A 108 1.10 -4.24 -9.50
CA LEU A 108 0.26 -4.87 -10.52
C LEU A 108 -1.19 -5.02 -10.04
N ALA A 109 -1.38 -5.54 -8.82
CA ALA A 109 -2.69 -5.67 -8.20
C ALA A 109 -3.39 -4.32 -8.06
N ARG A 110 -2.66 -3.27 -7.62
CA ARG A 110 -3.21 -1.91 -7.49
C ARG A 110 -3.69 -1.35 -8.83
N GLU A 111 -2.93 -1.56 -9.89
CA GLU A 111 -3.28 -1.11 -11.25
C GLU A 111 -4.55 -1.81 -11.74
N ILE A 112 -4.59 -3.14 -11.68
CA ILE A 112 -5.74 -3.95 -12.12
C ILE A 112 -6.99 -3.61 -11.31
N LEU A 113 -6.89 -3.57 -9.98
CA LEU A 113 -8.03 -3.27 -9.11
C LEU A 113 -8.57 -1.85 -9.32
N ARG A 114 -7.68 -0.87 -9.63
CA ARG A 114 -8.08 0.49 -10.00
C ARG A 114 -8.86 0.50 -11.32
N GLU A 115 -8.40 -0.23 -12.33
CA GLU A 115 -9.09 -0.35 -13.62
C GLU A 115 -10.46 -1.03 -13.50
N LEU A 116 -10.58 -2.01 -12.62
CA LEU A 116 -11.86 -2.66 -12.27
C LEU A 116 -12.82 -1.72 -11.53
N GLY A 117 -12.35 -0.60 -10.99
CA GLY A 117 -13.14 0.33 -10.20
C GLY A 117 -13.33 -0.11 -8.74
N CYS A 118 -12.38 -0.90 -8.21
CA CYS A 118 -12.31 -1.19 -6.78
C CYS A 118 -12.11 0.11 -5.99
N ASP A 119 -12.85 0.28 -4.90
CA ASP A 119 -12.70 1.43 -4.04
C ASP A 119 -11.30 1.49 -3.40
N LEU A 120 -10.89 2.69 -3.01
CA LEU A 120 -9.55 2.95 -2.50
C LEU A 120 -9.21 2.09 -1.27
N VAL A 121 -10.13 1.99 -0.32
CA VAL A 121 -9.86 1.32 0.97
C VAL A 121 -9.71 -0.19 0.78
N THR A 122 -10.65 -0.82 0.09
CA THR A 122 -10.61 -2.26 -0.22
C THR A 122 -9.39 -2.61 -1.06
N ARG A 123 -9.09 -1.79 -2.08
CA ARG A 123 -7.90 -1.97 -2.92
C ARG A 123 -6.60 -1.95 -2.10
N GLU A 124 -6.43 -0.97 -1.23
CA GLU A 124 -5.20 -0.89 -0.44
C GLU A 124 -5.10 -1.99 0.63
N LYS A 125 -6.22 -2.49 1.16
CA LYS A 125 -6.23 -3.70 2.01
C LYS A 125 -5.69 -4.91 1.25
N ILE A 126 -6.20 -5.18 0.03
CA ILE A 126 -5.73 -6.29 -0.82
C ILE A 126 -4.25 -6.13 -1.16
N THR A 127 -3.85 -4.97 -1.67
CA THR A 127 -2.47 -4.75 -2.12
C THR A 127 -1.45 -4.79 -0.98
N ASN A 128 -1.84 -4.38 0.23
CA ASN A 128 -0.99 -4.52 1.40
C ASN A 128 -0.83 -6.00 1.82
N LEU A 129 -1.89 -6.81 1.76
CA LEU A 129 -1.76 -8.26 1.99
C LEU A 129 -0.86 -8.90 0.94
N VAL A 130 -1.03 -8.58 -0.36
CA VAL A 130 -0.13 -9.02 -1.44
C VAL A 130 1.32 -8.62 -1.14
N ARG A 131 1.56 -7.41 -0.66
CA ARG A 131 2.89 -6.89 -0.31
C ARG A 131 3.58 -7.68 0.80
N TYR A 132 2.82 -8.11 1.78
CA TYR A 132 3.37 -8.70 3.02
C TYR A 132 3.06 -10.18 3.20
N HIS A 133 2.45 -10.87 2.23
CA HIS A 133 1.96 -12.25 2.35
C HIS A 133 3.01 -13.24 2.85
N GLY A 134 4.27 -13.09 2.43
CA GLY A 134 5.35 -13.98 2.87
C GLY A 134 5.93 -13.66 4.26
N ARG A 135 5.48 -12.58 4.94
CA ARG A 135 6.08 -12.17 6.22
C ARG A 135 5.83 -13.12 7.38
N PRO A 136 4.63 -13.71 7.54
CA PRO A 136 4.38 -14.64 8.64
C PRO A 136 5.32 -15.84 8.67
N ALA A 137 5.61 -16.45 7.51
CA ALA A 137 6.47 -17.63 7.42
C ALA A 137 7.95 -17.39 7.80
N TYR A 138 8.38 -16.13 7.86
CA TYR A 138 9.76 -15.74 8.18
C TYR A 138 9.84 -14.88 9.44
N LEU A 139 8.86 -15.00 10.35
CA LEU A 139 8.83 -14.19 11.58
C LEU A 139 10.04 -14.46 12.48
N MET A 140 10.36 -15.75 12.68
CA MET A 140 11.43 -16.16 13.60
C MET A 140 12.84 -15.82 13.10
N GLU A 141 12.97 -15.44 11.82
CA GLU A 141 14.22 -14.91 11.25
C GLU A 141 14.41 -13.41 11.52
N ARG A 142 13.41 -12.73 12.12
CA ARG A 142 13.49 -11.31 12.44
C ARG A 142 14.26 -11.09 13.74
N ILE A 143 15.01 -9.98 13.79
CA ILE A 143 15.76 -9.56 14.98
C ILE A 143 14.79 -9.29 16.15
N ASP A 144 13.62 -8.71 15.85
CA ASP A 144 12.58 -8.39 16.83
C ASP A 144 11.21 -8.80 16.25
N PRO A 145 10.77 -10.05 16.52
CA PRO A 145 9.47 -10.55 16.05
C PRO A 145 8.27 -9.76 16.58
N ALA A 146 8.31 -9.28 17.82
CA ALA A 146 7.25 -8.47 18.42
C ALA A 146 7.11 -7.12 17.69
N ALA A 147 8.22 -6.46 17.42
CA ALA A 147 8.23 -5.22 16.64
C ALA A 147 7.72 -5.44 15.20
N GLU A 148 7.99 -6.61 14.59
CA GLU A 148 7.51 -6.90 13.23
C GLU A 148 5.98 -7.07 13.22
N VAL A 149 5.38 -7.84 14.13
CA VAL A 149 3.90 -7.97 14.19
C VAL A 149 3.23 -6.65 14.55
N ALA A 150 3.79 -5.87 15.47
CA ALA A 150 3.31 -4.54 15.82
C ALA A 150 3.34 -3.58 14.61
N ARG A 151 4.43 -3.61 13.83
CA ARG A 151 4.59 -2.83 12.61
C ARG A 151 3.57 -3.20 11.55
N LEU A 152 3.41 -4.50 11.29
CA LEU A 152 2.53 -4.96 10.23
C LEU A 152 1.05 -4.79 10.57
N SER A 153 0.66 -4.77 11.85
CA SER A 153 -0.72 -4.48 12.25
C SER A 153 -1.25 -3.11 11.79
N TRP A 154 -0.36 -2.15 11.52
CA TRP A 154 -0.70 -0.82 10.97
C TRP A 154 -0.66 -0.76 9.45
N LEU A 155 -0.02 -1.72 8.80
CA LEU A 155 0.16 -1.74 7.34
C LEU A 155 -0.78 -2.76 6.68
N ALA A 156 -1.11 -3.83 7.40
CA ALA A 156 -2.02 -4.88 6.99
C ALA A 156 -2.65 -5.52 8.23
N SER A 157 -3.75 -6.27 8.08
CA SER A 157 -4.33 -7.03 9.19
C SER A 157 -3.47 -8.26 9.49
N ASN A 158 -2.98 -8.40 10.72
CA ASN A 158 -2.22 -9.59 11.15
C ASN A 158 -3.05 -10.86 11.03
N ARG A 159 -4.34 -10.80 11.36
CA ARG A 159 -5.27 -11.94 11.22
C ARG A 159 -5.40 -12.36 9.76
N LEU A 160 -5.66 -11.43 8.87
CA LEU A 160 -5.80 -11.76 7.44
C LEU A 160 -4.47 -12.21 6.82
N LEU A 161 -3.32 -11.67 7.26
CA LEU A 161 -2.00 -12.16 6.85
C LEU A 161 -1.79 -13.60 7.31
N TYR A 162 -2.13 -13.93 8.56
CA TYR A 162 -2.05 -15.28 9.09
C TYR A 162 -2.91 -16.24 8.28
N LEU A 163 -4.19 -15.94 8.11
CA LEU A 163 -5.14 -16.80 7.38
C LEU A 163 -4.72 -16.99 5.93
N PHE A 164 -4.27 -15.92 5.29
CA PHE A 164 -3.76 -15.99 3.93
C PHE A 164 -2.51 -16.86 3.84
N SER A 165 -1.53 -16.64 4.71
CA SER A 165 -0.28 -17.42 4.70
C SER A 165 -0.52 -18.88 5.03
N LEU A 166 -1.53 -19.21 5.86
CA LEU A 166 -1.93 -20.58 6.15
C LEU A 166 -2.53 -21.24 4.90
N ALA A 167 -3.39 -20.53 4.15
CA ALA A 167 -3.94 -21.03 2.89
C ALA A 167 -2.86 -21.18 1.81
N ASP A 168 -1.91 -20.25 1.72
CA ASP A 168 -0.77 -20.32 0.81
C ASP A 168 0.11 -21.55 1.14
N HIS A 169 0.42 -21.75 2.42
CA HIS A 169 1.16 -22.92 2.89
C HIS A 169 0.46 -24.23 2.56
N ARG A 170 -0.83 -24.36 2.89
CA ARG A 170 -1.62 -25.60 2.65
C ARG A 170 -2.02 -25.78 1.18
N GLY A 171 -1.99 -24.71 0.40
CA GLY A 171 -2.33 -24.69 -1.03
C GLY A 171 -1.17 -25.06 -1.95
N ARG A 172 -0.02 -25.48 -1.44
CA ARG A 172 1.13 -25.92 -2.23
C ARG A 172 1.46 -27.40 -1.98
N VAL A 173 2.18 -28.00 -2.92
CA VAL A 173 2.69 -29.36 -2.81
C VAL A 173 4.21 -29.30 -2.67
N ALA A 174 4.71 -29.34 -1.43
CA ALA A 174 6.15 -29.39 -1.15
C ALA A 174 6.63 -30.84 -1.00
N LYS A 175 7.86 -31.10 -1.45
CA LYS A 175 8.50 -32.44 -1.31
C LYS A 175 9.05 -32.68 0.09
N THR A 176 9.42 -31.63 0.80
CA THR A 176 9.99 -31.70 2.14
C THR A 176 8.98 -31.25 3.19
N ALA A 177 9.05 -31.85 4.39
CA ALA A 177 8.24 -31.42 5.52
C ALA A 177 8.50 -29.95 5.83
N ASP A 178 7.46 -29.15 5.79
CA ASP A 178 7.55 -27.72 5.89
C ASP A 178 7.50 -27.26 7.36
N ARG A 179 8.46 -26.45 7.76
CA ARG A 179 8.49 -25.80 9.08
C ARG A 179 7.48 -24.65 9.17
N SER A 180 6.98 -24.17 8.06
CA SER A 180 6.30 -22.89 7.98
C SER A 180 4.96 -22.83 8.70
N GLU A 181 4.27 -23.96 8.95
CA GLU A 181 3.03 -23.92 9.74
C GLU A 181 3.31 -23.63 11.22
N ILE A 182 4.44 -24.08 11.76
CA ILE A 182 4.89 -23.72 13.12
C ILE A 182 5.21 -22.21 13.17
N ASP A 183 5.90 -21.69 12.18
CA ASP A 183 6.22 -20.26 12.09
C ASP A 183 4.96 -19.39 11.96
N LEU A 184 3.94 -19.88 11.25
CA LEU A 184 2.64 -19.21 11.16
C LEU A 184 1.91 -19.21 12.52
N GLN A 185 1.98 -20.30 13.30
CA GLN A 185 1.45 -20.32 14.66
C GLN A 185 2.20 -19.34 15.57
N CYS A 186 3.52 -19.23 15.43
CA CYS A 186 4.32 -18.22 16.14
C CYS A 186 3.88 -16.80 15.79
N TRP A 187 3.55 -16.52 14.52
CA TRP A 187 2.98 -15.23 14.11
C TRP A 187 1.69 -14.91 14.86
N LYS A 188 0.75 -15.87 14.88
CA LYS A 188 -0.54 -15.71 15.56
C LYS A 188 -0.35 -15.43 17.05
N LEU A 189 0.40 -16.30 17.74
CA LEU A 189 0.68 -16.15 19.17
C LEU A 189 1.35 -14.82 19.49
N MET A 190 2.38 -14.43 18.75
CA MET A 190 3.09 -13.17 18.95
C MET A 190 2.16 -11.96 18.76
N ALA A 191 1.28 -12.00 17.76
CA ALA A 191 0.32 -10.94 17.51
C ALA A 191 -0.80 -10.88 18.59
N GLU A 192 -1.23 -12.02 19.12
CA GLU A 192 -2.19 -12.12 20.23
C GLU A 192 -1.57 -11.61 21.54
N GLU A 193 -0.36 -12.04 21.89
CA GLU A 193 0.37 -11.56 23.07
C GLU A 193 0.59 -10.04 23.07
N ASN A 194 0.81 -9.46 21.88
CA ASN A 194 0.95 -8.01 21.73
C ASN A 194 -0.38 -7.28 21.47
N ASN A 195 -1.53 -7.96 21.61
CA ASN A 195 -2.87 -7.41 21.39
C ASN A 195 -3.03 -6.73 20.03
N CYS A 196 -2.39 -7.28 18.97
CA CYS A 196 -2.42 -6.70 17.63
C CYS A 196 -2.76 -7.72 16.52
N PHE A 197 -3.46 -8.81 16.86
CA PHE A 197 -3.94 -9.80 15.89
C PHE A 197 -5.14 -9.27 15.10
N ASP A 198 -6.19 -8.82 15.79
CA ASP A 198 -7.43 -8.33 15.18
C ASP A 198 -7.49 -6.81 14.97
N LYS A 199 -6.58 -6.06 15.58
CA LYS A 199 -6.52 -4.60 15.53
C LYS A 199 -5.07 -4.11 15.47
N PRO A 200 -4.83 -2.86 15.04
CA PRO A 200 -3.49 -2.30 15.09
C PRO A 200 -2.93 -2.24 16.50
N PHE A 201 -1.61 -2.46 16.66
CA PHE A 201 -0.90 -2.31 17.93
C PHE A 201 -1.16 -0.93 18.53
N SER A 202 -1.49 -0.90 19.82
CA SER A 202 -1.82 0.34 20.53
C SER A 202 -0.55 1.05 21.01
N PHE A 203 -0.05 1.99 20.22
CA PHE A 203 0.99 2.90 20.68
C PHE A 203 0.43 3.91 21.68
N PRO A 204 1.23 4.36 22.68
CA PRO A 204 0.80 5.36 23.65
C PRO A 204 0.31 6.67 23.02
N ASN A 205 0.92 7.08 21.91
CA ASN A 205 0.54 8.26 21.14
C ASN A 205 1.05 8.18 19.69
N GLU A 206 0.62 9.12 18.83
CA GLU A 206 0.99 9.17 17.42
C GLU A 206 2.49 9.44 17.21
N GLN A 207 3.13 10.21 18.08
CA GLN A 207 4.56 10.52 18.01
C GLN A 207 5.40 9.26 18.24
N THR A 208 5.03 8.44 19.22
CA THR A 208 5.69 7.16 19.49
C THR A 208 5.58 6.22 18.29
N ARG A 209 4.38 6.08 17.72
CA ARG A 209 4.18 5.29 16.50
C ARG A 209 5.02 5.83 15.34
N PHE A 210 5.00 7.14 15.10
CA PHE A 210 5.76 7.77 14.02
C PHE A 210 7.26 7.51 14.13
N HIS A 211 7.84 7.65 15.32
CA HIS A 211 9.25 7.33 15.56
C HIS A 211 9.56 5.86 15.39
N PHE A 212 8.69 4.97 15.88
CA PHE A 212 8.85 3.53 15.73
C PHE A 212 8.98 3.10 14.26
N PHE A 213 8.22 3.71 13.37
CA PHE A 213 8.31 3.40 11.96
C PHE A 213 9.54 3.99 11.26
N ARG A 214 10.07 5.10 11.74
CA ARG A 214 11.16 5.83 11.08
C ARG A 214 12.55 5.41 11.53
N ASN A 215 12.67 4.88 12.71
CA ASN A 215 13.96 4.49 13.28
C ASN A 215 14.07 2.97 13.29
N ALA A 216 15.03 2.44 12.51
CA ALA A 216 15.32 1.01 12.53
C ALA A 216 15.88 0.60 13.89
N GLY A 217 15.37 -0.51 14.44
CA GLY A 217 15.83 -1.04 15.74
C GLY A 217 15.27 -0.30 16.97
N GLN A 218 14.27 0.56 16.79
CA GLN A 218 13.61 1.19 17.93
C GLN A 218 12.85 0.15 18.76
N ASN A 219 13.04 0.19 20.10
CA ASN A 219 12.32 -0.64 21.02
C ASN A 219 10.81 -0.36 20.95
N LEU A 220 10.00 -1.41 20.88
CA LEU A 220 8.54 -1.33 20.79
C LEU A 220 7.91 -0.54 21.94
N HIS A 221 8.51 -0.58 23.13
CA HIS A 221 8.01 0.05 24.35
C HIS A 221 8.64 1.42 24.64
N GLN A 222 9.49 1.94 23.74
CA GLN A 222 10.06 3.27 23.90
C GLN A 222 9.00 4.33 23.64
N ILE A 223 8.72 5.18 24.64
CA ILE A 223 7.72 6.25 24.56
C ILE A 223 8.39 7.55 24.11
N HIS A 224 7.80 8.21 23.15
CA HIS A 224 8.17 9.57 22.73
C HIS A 224 7.08 10.55 23.15
N HIS A 225 7.49 11.69 23.70
CA HIS A 225 6.58 12.74 24.09
C HIS A 225 6.09 13.53 22.89
N GLU A 226 4.84 13.96 22.93
CA GLU A 226 4.26 14.84 21.93
C GLU A 226 4.68 16.29 22.24
N ASP A 227 5.73 16.74 21.55
CA ASP A 227 6.26 18.10 21.68
C ASP A 227 6.05 18.93 20.39
N HIS A 228 4.94 18.65 19.70
CA HIS A 228 4.59 19.31 18.45
C HIS A 228 4.37 20.83 18.64
N ARG A 229 4.96 21.61 17.72
CA ARG A 229 4.85 23.08 17.71
C ARG A 229 3.76 23.62 16.80
N CYS A 230 3.42 22.87 15.76
CA CYS A 230 2.36 23.17 14.80
C CYS A 230 1.94 21.90 14.07
N THR A 231 0.86 21.97 13.30
CA THR A 231 0.42 20.91 12.42
C THR A 231 0.55 21.31 10.96
N VAL A 232 1.10 20.42 10.14
CA VAL A 232 1.12 20.57 8.69
C VAL A 232 0.14 19.58 8.07
N THR A 233 -0.92 20.11 7.42
CA THR A 233 -1.84 19.30 6.61
C THR A 233 -1.24 19.13 5.22
N MET A 234 -0.69 17.95 4.96
CA MET A 234 0.00 17.63 3.70
C MET A 234 -0.96 16.95 2.73
N MET A 235 -1.23 17.59 1.59
CA MET A 235 -2.06 17.01 0.54
C MET A 235 -1.26 16.05 -0.34
N SER A 236 -1.90 14.95 -0.74
CA SER A 236 -1.40 13.98 -1.71
C SER A 236 -2.53 13.57 -2.66
N GLY A 237 -2.23 13.40 -3.94
CA GLY A 237 -3.23 13.00 -4.96
C GLY A 237 -2.93 13.57 -6.33
N LEU A 238 -3.51 12.96 -7.34
CA LEU A 238 -3.33 13.32 -8.75
C LEU A 238 -3.80 14.75 -9.07
N PRO A 239 -3.32 15.37 -10.16
CA PRO A 239 -3.96 16.59 -10.69
C PRO A 239 -5.45 16.33 -10.96
N GLY A 240 -6.31 17.25 -10.57
CA GLY A 240 -7.77 17.09 -10.73
C GLY A 240 -8.43 16.18 -9.69
N SER A 241 -7.71 15.70 -8.65
CA SER A 241 -8.33 14.86 -7.60
C SER A 241 -9.21 15.61 -6.60
N GLY A 242 -9.23 16.94 -6.61
CA GLY A 242 -10.06 17.74 -5.69
C GLY A 242 -9.36 18.22 -4.42
N LYS A 243 -8.00 18.23 -4.37
CA LYS A 243 -7.23 18.68 -3.21
C LYS A 243 -7.53 20.11 -2.76
N ASP A 244 -7.64 21.04 -3.70
CA ASP A 244 -7.92 22.46 -3.39
C ASP A 244 -9.33 22.59 -2.78
N THR A 245 -10.32 21.92 -3.36
CA THR A 245 -11.71 21.89 -2.86
C THR A 245 -11.75 21.31 -1.46
N TRP A 246 -11.11 20.15 -1.24
CA TRP A 246 -11.06 19.54 0.08
C TRP A 246 -10.45 20.47 1.14
N LEU A 247 -9.37 21.19 0.80
CA LEU A 247 -8.75 22.17 1.71
C LEU A 247 -9.70 23.31 2.01
N SER A 248 -10.37 23.89 1.03
CA SER A 248 -11.29 25.00 1.25
C SER A 248 -12.52 24.58 2.09
N ASP A 249 -12.98 23.36 1.94
CA ASP A 249 -14.15 22.85 2.66
C ASP A 249 -13.83 22.40 4.09
N ASN A 250 -12.64 21.83 4.32
CA ASN A 250 -12.30 21.20 5.60
C ASN A 250 -11.27 21.96 6.43
N ARG A 251 -10.51 22.87 5.83
CA ARG A 251 -9.44 23.65 6.47
C ARG A 251 -9.38 25.09 5.93
N PRO A 252 -10.51 25.83 5.90
CA PRO A 252 -10.59 27.17 5.25
C PRO A 252 -9.63 28.19 5.85
N ASP A 253 -9.36 28.11 7.15
CA ASP A 253 -8.55 29.09 7.88
C ASP A 253 -7.03 28.82 7.80
N LEU A 254 -6.60 27.69 7.22
CA LEU A 254 -5.18 27.39 7.12
C LEU A 254 -4.52 28.15 5.96
N PRO A 255 -3.40 28.85 6.19
CA PRO A 255 -2.58 29.35 5.09
C PRO A 255 -2.07 28.19 4.24
N VAL A 256 -2.07 28.36 2.91
CA VAL A 256 -1.74 27.30 1.96
C VAL A 256 -0.44 27.59 1.23
N VAL A 257 0.56 26.72 1.38
CA VAL A 257 1.75 26.68 0.54
C VAL A 257 1.48 25.72 -0.62
N SER A 258 1.22 26.28 -1.81
CA SER A 258 0.93 25.50 -3.03
C SER A 258 2.08 25.58 -4.02
N LEU A 259 2.64 24.41 -4.41
CA LEU A 259 3.69 24.36 -5.43
C LEU A 259 3.17 24.79 -6.81
N ASP A 260 1.89 24.56 -7.11
CA ASP A 260 1.29 25.00 -8.37
C ASP A 260 1.18 26.55 -8.43
N LYS A 261 0.77 27.21 -7.33
CA LYS A 261 0.77 28.67 -7.23
C LYS A 261 2.18 29.26 -7.35
N ILE A 262 3.17 28.66 -6.64
CA ILE A 262 4.58 29.09 -6.72
C ILE A 262 5.11 28.95 -8.15
N ARG A 263 4.78 27.87 -8.84
CA ARG A 263 5.16 27.66 -10.25
C ARG A 263 4.60 28.75 -11.16
N SER A 264 3.33 29.09 -10.96
CA SER A 264 2.66 30.16 -11.71
C SER A 264 3.31 31.52 -11.48
N GLU A 265 3.62 31.85 -10.21
CA GLU A 265 4.32 33.10 -9.84
C GLU A 265 5.72 33.23 -10.47
N LEU A 266 6.45 32.12 -10.54
CA LEU A 266 7.78 32.05 -11.15
C LEU A 266 7.72 31.95 -12.69
N LYS A 267 6.53 31.77 -13.27
CA LYS A 267 6.30 31.56 -14.71
C LYS A 267 7.06 30.32 -15.27
N ILE A 268 7.32 29.33 -14.42
CA ILE A 268 8.02 28.09 -14.78
C ILE A 268 6.97 27.07 -15.29
N LYS A 269 7.19 26.47 -16.46
CA LYS A 269 6.30 25.45 -17.00
C LYS A 269 6.47 24.11 -16.27
N PRO A 270 5.42 23.26 -16.17
CA PRO A 270 5.52 21.94 -15.53
C PRO A 270 6.56 21.00 -16.15
N THR A 271 6.94 21.24 -17.42
CA THR A 271 7.95 20.47 -18.17
C THR A 271 9.38 20.93 -17.96
N GLU A 272 9.56 22.11 -17.35
CA GLU A 272 10.88 22.68 -17.07
C GLU A 272 11.45 22.18 -15.74
N VAL A 273 12.70 22.56 -15.41
CA VAL A 273 13.37 22.18 -14.18
C VAL A 273 12.65 22.78 -12.97
N GLN A 274 12.17 21.96 -12.06
CA GLN A 274 11.34 22.37 -10.91
C GLN A 274 12.15 22.74 -9.65
N GLY A 275 13.47 22.80 -9.73
CA GLY A 275 14.34 23.04 -8.57
C GLY A 275 14.02 24.33 -7.82
N GLU A 276 13.82 25.43 -8.54
CA GLU A 276 13.50 26.74 -7.97
C GLU A 276 12.13 26.77 -7.30
N VAL A 277 11.11 26.12 -7.91
CA VAL A 277 9.77 25.97 -7.33
C VAL A 277 9.84 25.24 -5.99
N VAL A 278 10.62 24.15 -5.94
CA VAL A 278 10.81 23.37 -4.71
C VAL A 278 11.55 24.17 -3.65
N GLN A 279 12.62 24.91 -4.02
CA GLN A 279 13.38 25.76 -3.09
C GLN A 279 12.49 26.87 -2.49
N LYS A 280 11.73 27.57 -3.32
CA LYS A 280 10.81 28.62 -2.86
C LYS A 280 9.68 28.02 -2.01
N GLY A 281 9.17 26.85 -2.36
CA GLY A 281 8.22 26.09 -1.54
C GLY A 281 8.79 25.74 -0.15
N ARG A 282 10.03 25.24 -0.10
CA ARG A 282 10.72 24.97 1.18
C ARG A 282 10.94 26.24 2.01
N ALA A 283 11.29 27.35 1.38
CA ALA A 283 11.46 28.64 2.07
C ALA A 283 10.15 29.08 2.72
N ARG A 284 9.03 29.09 1.98
CA ARG A 284 7.69 29.43 2.52
C ARG A 284 7.26 28.50 3.65
N CYS A 285 7.48 27.19 3.50
CA CYS A 285 7.20 26.24 4.59
C CYS A 285 8.01 26.60 5.84
N ARG A 286 9.32 26.91 5.70
CA ARG A 286 10.17 27.28 6.85
C ARG A 286 9.72 28.57 7.54
N GLU A 287 9.13 29.52 6.84
CA GLU A 287 8.56 30.72 7.44
C GLU A 287 7.47 30.36 8.45
N PHE A 288 6.46 29.57 8.04
CA PHE A 288 5.40 29.10 8.94
C PHE A 288 5.94 28.22 10.08
N LEU A 289 6.86 27.31 9.77
CA LEU A 289 7.46 26.40 10.77
C LEU A 289 8.23 27.16 11.87
N ARG A 290 8.98 28.21 11.51
CA ARG A 290 9.70 29.07 12.47
C ARG A 290 8.73 29.87 13.35
N LEU A 291 7.62 30.32 12.78
CA LEU A 291 6.54 30.99 13.50
C LEU A 291 5.67 30.02 14.33
N LYS A 292 5.94 28.70 14.24
CA LYS A 292 5.12 27.65 14.87
C LYS A 292 3.64 27.73 14.45
N GLN A 293 3.39 28.19 13.24
CA GLN A 293 2.06 28.35 12.67
C GLN A 293 1.70 27.13 11.84
N SER A 294 0.50 26.60 12.09
CA SER A 294 -0.06 25.52 11.28
C SER A 294 -0.40 26.00 9.87
N PHE A 295 -0.20 25.15 8.87
CA PHE A 295 -0.47 25.47 7.47
C PHE A 295 -0.78 24.21 6.66
N ALA A 296 -1.35 24.39 5.47
CA ALA A 296 -1.54 23.35 4.49
C ALA A 296 -0.43 23.36 3.43
N PHE A 297 0.16 22.19 3.14
CA PHE A 297 1.11 22.02 2.04
C PHE A 297 0.43 21.26 0.90
N ASN A 298 0.18 21.96 -0.21
CA ASN A 298 -0.55 21.44 -1.35
C ASN A 298 0.35 21.20 -2.57
N ALA A 299 0.52 19.93 -2.90
CA ALA A 299 1.21 19.45 -4.10
C ALA A 299 0.69 18.06 -4.48
N THR A 300 1.12 17.51 -5.59
CA THR A 300 0.69 16.15 -6.00
C THR A 300 1.19 15.06 -5.03
N ASN A 301 2.44 15.11 -4.59
CA ASN A 301 3.04 14.24 -3.56
C ASN A 301 2.71 12.75 -3.70
N ILE A 302 2.65 12.24 -4.95
CA ILE A 302 2.13 10.90 -5.26
C ILE A 302 3.10 9.75 -4.99
N THR A 303 4.38 10.03 -4.70
CA THR A 303 5.36 8.98 -4.38
C THR A 303 5.85 9.08 -2.94
N ALA A 304 6.10 7.94 -2.30
CA ALA A 304 6.63 7.87 -0.94
C ALA A 304 7.94 8.66 -0.78
N ARG A 305 8.85 8.56 -1.77
CA ARG A 305 10.12 9.31 -1.78
C ARG A 305 9.92 10.83 -1.76
N THR A 306 8.93 11.33 -2.51
CA THR A 306 8.63 12.76 -2.53
C THR A 306 8.04 13.21 -1.20
N ARG A 307 7.08 12.45 -0.67
CA ARG A 307 6.45 12.72 0.63
C ARG A 307 7.48 12.72 1.76
N GLN A 308 8.36 11.73 1.80
CA GLN A 308 9.40 11.62 2.82
C GLN A 308 10.29 12.87 2.92
N ARG A 309 10.64 13.48 1.77
CA ARG A 309 11.47 14.72 1.75
C ARG A 309 10.78 15.91 2.42
N TRP A 310 9.46 16.02 2.26
CA TRP A 310 8.67 17.07 2.89
C TRP A 310 8.39 16.76 4.36
N VAL A 311 8.02 15.53 4.67
CA VAL A 311 7.81 15.07 6.04
C VAL A 311 9.08 15.28 6.87
N ASN A 312 10.27 14.96 6.33
CA ASN A 312 11.54 15.23 7.02
C ASN A 312 11.70 16.72 7.35
N LEU A 313 11.46 17.60 6.37
CA LEU A 313 11.52 19.04 6.61
C LEU A 313 10.56 19.48 7.72
N PHE A 314 9.33 19.00 7.73
CA PHE A 314 8.33 19.40 8.71
C PHE A 314 8.69 18.89 10.13
N THR A 315 9.12 17.65 10.21
CA THR A 315 9.48 17.03 11.51
C THR A 315 10.79 17.54 12.10
N GLU A 316 11.74 18.05 11.28
CA GLU A 316 12.93 18.79 11.75
C GLU A 316 12.54 20.02 12.60
N TYR A 317 11.38 20.63 12.34
CA TYR A 317 10.82 21.75 13.10
C TYR A 317 9.78 21.32 14.15
N LYS A 318 9.68 20.02 14.46
CA LYS A 318 8.71 19.46 15.39
C LYS A 318 7.26 19.70 14.99
N ALA A 319 6.97 19.67 13.69
CA ALA A 319 5.60 19.74 13.22
C ALA A 319 4.95 18.33 13.23
N ARG A 320 3.70 18.25 13.69
CA ARG A 320 2.82 17.11 13.46
C ARG A 320 2.42 17.09 11.98
N VAL A 321 2.52 15.95 11.32
CA VAL A 321 2.13 15.82 9.90
C VAL A 321 0.83 15.03 9.81
N GLU A 322 -0.23 15.70 9.37
CA GLU A 322 -1.49 15.10 8.94
C GLU A 322 -1.46 14.95 7.42
N MET A 323 -1.62 13.73 6.91
CA MET A 323 -1.58 13.47 5.47
C MET A 323 -2.97 13.15 4.94
N ILE A 324 -3.39 13.89 3.92
CA ILE A 324 -4.68 13.72 3.25
C ILE A 324 -4.42 13.23 1.84
N TYR A 325 -4.82 12.00 1.55
CA TYR A 325 -4.73 11.42 0.22
C TYR A 325 -6.09 11.38 -0.45
N ILE A 326 -6.18 11.99 -1.63
CA ILE A 326 -7.44 12.08 -2.38
C ILE A 326 -7.29 11.37 -3.73
N GLU A 327 -8.08 10.31 -3.89
CA GLU A 327 -8.13 9.53 -5.13
C GLU A 327 -9.58 9.13 -5.47
N PRO A 328 -10.38 10.04 -6.04
CA PRO A 328 -11.69 9.67 -6.58
C PRO A 328 -11.54 8.81 -7.85
N PRO A 329 -12.62 8.18 -8.32
CA PRO A 329 -12.60 7.41 -9.55
C PRO A 329 -11.98 8.18 -10.73
N MET A 330 -11.26 7.47 -11.60
CA MET A 330 -10.49 8.06 -12.70
C MET A 330 -11.35 8.92 -13.63
N SER A 331 -12.60 8.52 -13.88
CA SER A 331 -13.58 9.30 -14.64
C SER A 331 -13.83 10.68 -14.01
N LYS A 332 -13.97 10.74 -12.67
CA LYS A 332 -14.16 12.00 -11.95
C LYS A 332 -12.90 12.88 -12.02
N ILE A 333 -11.71 12.27 -11.89
CA ILE A 333 -10.43 13.00 -12.05
C ILE A 333 -10.35 13.65 -13.43
N MET A 334 -10.68 12.92 -14.49
CA MET A 334 -10.64 13.45 -15.87
C MET A 334 -11.64 14.58 -16.10
N ILE A 335 -12.87 14.46 -15.58
CA ILE A 335 -13.89 15.51 -15.65
C ILE A 335 -13.44 16.76 -14.87
N GLN A 336 -12.93 16.59 -13.65
CA GLN A 336 -12.46 17.72 -12.84
C GLN A 336 -11.24 18.38 -13.48
N ASN A 337 -10.33 17.60 -14.06
CA ASN A 337 -9.16 18.12 -14.74
C ASN A 337 -9.55 18.94 -16.00
N SER A 338 -10.54 18.52 -16.78
CA SER A 338 -10.98 19.25 -17.98
C SER A 338 -11.62 20.60 -17.68
N ARG A 339 -12.11 20.81 -16.45
CA ARG A 339 -12.71 22.07 -15.99
C ARG A 339 -11.68 23.07 -15.44
N ARG A 340 -10.41 22.69 -15.35
CA ARG A 340 -9.34 23.59 -14.86
C ARG A 340 -9.01 24.64 -15.91
N GLU A 341 -8.61 25.81 -15.48
CA GLU A 341 -8.06 26.86 -16.35
C GLU A 341 -6.85 26.35 -17.16
N ASN A 342 -5.99 25.56 -16.52
CA ASN A 342 -4.82 24.93 -17.13
C ASN A 342 -4.92 23.39 -16.99
N PRO A 343 -5.64 22.67 -17.87
CA PRO A 343 -5.81 21.23 -17.77
C PRO A 343 -4.49 20.49 -18.02
N VAL A 344 -4.22 19.48 -17.21
CA VAL A 344 -3.08 18.58 -17.42
C VAL A 344 -3.43 17.59 -18.55
N PRO A 345 -2.56 17.38 -19.55
CA PRO A 345 -2.83 16.41 -20.62
C PRO A 345 -3.14 15.00 -20.07
N GLY A 346 -4.16 14.34 -20.61
CA GLY A 346 -4.61 13.03 -20.12
C GLY A 346 -3.48 11.97 -20.10
N LYS A 347 -2.60 11.95 -21.11
CA LYS A 347 -1.42 11.06 -21.16
C LYS A 347 -0.48 11.29 -19.97
N VAL A 348 -0.36 12.53 -19.49
CA VAL A 348 0.46 12.86 -18.30
C VAL A 348 -0.21 12.32 -17.03
N ILE A 349 -1.54 12.47 -16.91
CA ILE A 349 -2.29 11.92 -15.78
C ILE A 349 -2.13 10.39 -15.73
N CYS A 350 -2.30 9.68 -16.86
CA CYS A 350 -2.09 8.23 -16.93
C CYS A 350 -0.66 7.83 -16.47
N LYS A 351 0.36 8.58 -16.91
CA LYS A 351 1.75 8.35 -16.47
C LYS A 351 1.96 8.64 -14.98
N LEU A 352 1.21 9.56 -14.39
CA LEU A 352 1.26 9.81 -12.95
C LEU A 352 0.54 8.72 -12.17
N VAL A 353 -0.56 8.17 -12.69
CA VAL A 353 -1.29 7.03 -12.09
C VAL A 353 -0.39 5.82 -11.92
N SER A 354 0.39 5.44 -12.94
CA SER A 354 1.30 4.28 -12.86
C SER A 354 2.45 4.46 -11.85
N LYS A 355 2.72 5.71 -11.44
CA LYS A 355 3.73 6.04 -10.42
C LYS A 355 3.11 6.30 -9.04
N CYS A 356 1.79 6.26 -8.94
CA CYS A 356 1.10 6.65 -7.72
C CYS A 356 1.25 5.57 -6.64
N GLU A 357 1.83 5.98 -5.53
CA GLU A 357 1.99 5.19 -4.31
C GLU A 357 1.11 5.82 -3.23
N PRO A 358 -0.07 5.28 -2.92
CA PRO A 358 -0.88 5.77 -1.81
C PRO A 358 -0.07 5.80 -0.52
N PRO A 359 -0.21 6.85 0.32
CA PRO A 359 0.53 6.94 1.57
C PRO A 359 0.09 5.86 2.55
N LYS A 360 1.02 5.46 3.42
CA LYS A 360 0.80 4.47 4.47
C LYS A 360 1.00 5.11 5.85
N TRP A 361 0.50 4.46 6.88
CA TRP A 361 0.58 4.91 8.27
C TRP A 361 2.00 5.10 8.80
N ASN A 362 2.98 4.49 8.18
CA ASN A 362 4.40 4.64 8.50
C ASN A 362 5.03 5.96 8.01
N GLU A 363 4.29 6.77 7.26
CA GLU A 363 4.82 8.00 6.66
C GLU A 363 4.49 9.27 7.47
N CYS A 364 3.47 9.24 8.34
CA CYS A 364 2.91 10.43 8.98
C CYS A 364 2.30 10.12 10.35
N HIS A 365 1.93 11.18 11.09
CA HIS A 365 1.27 11.06 12.39
C HIS A 365 -0.21 10.71 12.23
N SER A 366 -0.88 11.26 11.21
CA SER A 366 -2.28 10.98 10.91
C SER A 366 -2.48 10.84 9.41
N LEU A 367 -3.31 9.89 8.99
CA LEU A 367 -3.61 9.60 7.59
C LEU A 367 -5.11 9.55 7.36
N ILE A 368 -5.58 10.31 6.38
CA ILE A 368 -6.96 10.30 5.89
C ILE A 368 -6.94 9.93 4.42
N LEU A 369 -7.67 8.87 4.07
CA LEU A 369 -7.88 8.42 2.70
C LEU A 369 -9.28 8.85 2.25
N VAL A 370 -9.34 9.58 1.12
CA VAL A 370 -10.58 10.09 0.52
C VAL A 370 -10.69 9.51 -0.89
N GLY A 371 -11.71 8.64 -1.11
CA GLY A 371 -11.98 7.96 -2.37
C GLY A 371 -13.12 8.58 -3.19
#